data_663ed0823052eab29b75c411043ae0e4
#
_entry.id   663ed0823052eab29b75c411043ae0e4
#
_cell.length_a   1.000
_cell.length_b   1.000
_cell.length_c   1.000
_cell.angle_alpha   90.00
_cell.angle_beta   90.00
_cell.angle_gamma   90.00
#
_symmetry.space_group_name_H-M   'P 1'
#
loop_
_entity.id
_entity.type
_entity.pdbx_description
1 polymer ?
#
loop_
_entity_poly.entity_id
_entity_poly.type
_entity_poly.pdbx_seq_one_letter_code
_entity_poly.pdbx_strand_id
1 'polypeptide(L)'
;MSRYYSLELTPSGATTPIRTWTSHPNGVYDPAALQIEYDALVGPYGTPSGGSTITLHGIPLQDLTQAQQFAGMTLELKAGMKAGLPLVNPAQAGTILKGQVFQSFGNWQGIEQTLDFVVIPSAYTTDNPGNFVLTWRAGMSLSDALLQTLDVAYPDTPISINIGSDLVQSYDEIHVCGTLDELSQLVGDITEGVFDDRVQIGIQGGQIVVWDSTYSPGPIQINFTDLIGQPTWIGINTMQIKTVARADLQMGGIIRMPKGLQNAPGFVTTTQAATLPAGVKYKTTFQDNFSVLELRQIGNFRAPDAAQWATIINCVVQANG
;
A
#
# COMPACT_ATOMS: atom_id res chain seq x y z
N MET A 1 0.07 -11.12 22.40
CA MET A 1 0.82 -10.32 21.42
C MET A 1 0.31 -8.91 21.53
N SER A 2 1.20 -7.91 21.63
CA SER A 2 0.75 -6.53 21.72
C SER A 2 0.69 -5.92 20.32
N ARG A 3 -0.46 -6.01 19.66
CA ARG A 3 -0.78 -5.29 18.44
C ARG A 3 -0.85 -3.81 18.76
N TYR A 4 -0.43 -3.00 17.81
CA TYR A 4 -0.45 -1.55 17.93
C TYR A 4 -1.23 -0.94 16.75
N TYR A 5 -2.11 0.02 17.06
CA TYR A 5 -2.68 0.90 16.07
C TYR A 5 -2.82 2.33 16.62
N SER A 6 -2.80 3.29 15.71
CA SER A 6 -3.24 4.68 15.89
C SER A 6 -3.96 5.12 14.63
N LEU A 7 -5.22 5.50 14.77
CA LEU A 7 -6.06 6.04 13.71
C LEU A 7 -6.30 7.51 14.00
N GLU A 8 -5.87 8.36 13.09
CA GLU A 8 -5.95 9.81 13.20
C GLU A 8 -6.81 10.37 12.08
N LEU A 9 -7.72 11.30 12.42
CA LEU A 9 -8.61 11.96 11.48
C LEU A 9 -8.36 13.46 11.52
N THR A 10 -7.93 14.03 10.39
CA THR A 10 -7.49 15.42 10.27
C THR A 10 -8.32 16.14 9.21
N PRO A 11 -8.92 17.30 9.50
CA PRO A 11 -9.60 18.10 8.50
C PRO A 11 -8.67 18.51 7.37
N SER A 12 -9.21 18.64 6.16
CA SER A 12 -8.44 19.10 5.01
C SER A 12 -7.80 20.45 5.28
N GLY A 13 -6.50 20.59 4.99
CA GLY A 13 -5.73 21.81 5.24
C GLY A 13 -5.31 22.03 6.70
N ALA A 14 -5.69 21.16 7.63
CA ALA A 14 -5.24 21.23 9.03
C ALA A 14 -4.05 20.29 9.25
N THR A 15 -3.25 20.60 10.28
CA THR A 15 -2.10 19.75 10.69
C THR A 15 -2.38 18.99 11.98
N THR A 16 -3.47 19.30 12.68
CA THR A 16 -3.81 18.70 13.97
C THR A 16 -5.04 17.79 13.81
N PRO A 17 -4.98 16.53 14.24
CA PRO A 17 -6.13 15.64 14.19
C PRO A 17 -7.25 16.09 15.14
N ILE A 18 -8.50 16.01 14.69
CA ILE A 18 -9.69 16.26 15.53
C ILE A 18 -10.15 15.03 16.29
N ARG A 19 -9.77 13.84 15.83
CA ARG A 19 -10.03 12.54 16.48
C ARG A 19 -8.79 11.68 16.36
N THR A 20 -8.48 11.01 17.47
CA THR A 20 -7.43 9.99 17.53
C THR A 20 -7.94 8.80 18.33
N TRP A 21 -7.92 7.63 17.72
CA TRP A 21 -8.20 6.35 18.37
C TRP A 21 -6.93 5.51 18.34
N THR A 22 -6.44 5.13 19.50
CA THR A 22 -5.19 4.38 19.61
C THR A 22 -5.25 3.29 20.67
N SER A 23 -4.53 2.21 20.42
CA SER A 23 -4.36 1.13 21.39
C SER A 23 -3.32 1.44 22.47
N HIS A 24 -2.56 2.54 22.31
CA HIS A 24 -1.47 2.91 23.21
C HIS A 24 -1.46 4.43 23.48
N PRO A 25 -2.46 4.96 24.19
CA PRO A 25 -2.42 6.37 24.59
C PRO A 25 -1.15 6.62 25.44
N ASN A 26 -0.44 7.71 25.13
CA ASN A 26 0.84 8.05 25.77
C ASN A 26 1.89 6.92 25.74
N GLY A 27 1.82 6.03 24.75
CA GLY A 27 2.74 4.92 24.59
C GLY A 27 2.49 3.68 25.47
N VAL A 28 1.44 3.71 26.31
CA VAL A 28 1.05 2.62 27.21
C VAL A 28 -0.15 1.87 26.63
N TYR A 29 -0.13 0.54 26.68
CA TYR A 29 -1.25 -0.27 26.21
C TYR A 29 -2.51 -0.01 27.03
N ASP A 30 -3.60 0.26 26.35
CA ASP A 30 -4.93 0.43 26.93
C ASP A 30 -5.79 -0.82 26.63
N PRO A 31 -6.15 -1.62 27.63
CA PRO A 31 -7.03 -2.77 27.43
C PRO A 31 -8.47 -2.36 27.02
N ALA A 32 -8.86 -1.11 27.30
CA ALA A 32 -10.14 -0.54 26.89
C ALA A 32 -10.14 0.08 25.48
N ALA A 33 -9.00 0.06 24.78
CA ALA A 33 -8.91 0.54 23.40
C ALA A 33 -10.00 -0.09 22.52
N LEU A 34 -10.54 0.69 21.59
CA LEU A 34 -11.59 0.22 20.69
C LEU A 34 -11.11 -0.95 19.84
N GLN A 35 -12.04 -1.81 19.46
CA GLN A 35 -11.79 -2.80 18.42
C GLN A 35 -11.73 -2.08 17.09
N ILE A 36 -10.68 -2.37 16.29
CA ILE A 36 -10.53 -1.91 14.92
C ILE A 36 -10.38 -3.10 13.99
N GLU A 37 -11.03 -3.00 12.85
CA GLU A 37 -10.83 -3.88 11.70
C GLU A 37 -10.45 -3.03 10.48
N TYR A 38 -9.52 -3.52 9.66
CA TYR A 38 -9.16 -2.83 8.43
C TYR A 38 -8.74 -3.80 7.34
N ASP A 39 -9.00 -3.39 6.12
CA ASP A 39 -8.53 -4.02 4.89
C ASP A 39 -8.08 -2.92 3.94
N ALA A 40 -6.78 -2.75 3.80
CA ALA A 40 -6.17 -1.69 3.01
C ALA A 40 -5.32 -2.30 1.91
N LEU A 41 -5.70 -2.02 0.67
CA LEU A 41 -4.95 -2.41 -0.51
C LEU A 41 -4.08 -1.24 -0.97
N VAL A 42 -2.80 -1.51 -1.18
CA VAL A 42 -1.82 -0.56 -1.69
C VAL A 42 -1.19 -1.19 -2.93
N GLY A 43 -1.56 -0.69 -4.08
CA GLY A 43 -1.10 -1.18 -5.38
C GLY A 43 -0.84 -0.02 -6.35
N PRO A 44 -0.15 -0.27 -7.47
CA PRO A 44 -0.01 0.72 -8.52
C PRO A 44 -1.38 1.05 -9.12
N TYR A 45 -1.53 2.27 -9.59
CA TYR A 45 -2.71 2.66 -10.36
C TYR A 45 -2.82 1.83 -11.64
N GLY A 46 -4.06 1.67 -12.14
CA GLY A 46 -4.35 0.75 -13.23
C GLY A 46 -4.64 -0.69 -12.78
N THR A 47 -4.45 -1.00 -11.50
CA THR A 47 -4.93 -2.25 -10.91
C THR A 47 -6.34 -2.02 -10.34
N PRO A 48 -7.33 -2.87 -10.62
CA PRO A 48 -8.64 -2.74 -10.00
C PRO A 48 -8.52 -2.79 -8.48
N SER A 49 -8.57 -1.65 -7.82
CA SER A 49 -8.54 -1.55 -6.37
C SER A 49 -9.85 -0.97 -5.86
N GLY A 50 -10.52 -1.69 -4.99
CA GLY A 50 -11.56 -1.11 -4.15
C GLY A 50 -10.95 -0.12 -3.16
N GLY A 51 -11.76 0.79 -2.63
CA GLY A 51 -11.33 1.65 -1.53
C GLY A 51 -10.91 0.82 -0.32
N SER A 52 -9.94 1.31 0.44
CA SER A 52 -9.59 0.71 1.72
C SER A 52 -10.71 0.92 2.74
N THR A 53 -10.99 -0.10 3.53
CA THR A 53 -12.07 -0.04 4.54
C THR A 53 -11.50 -0.14 5.95
N ILE A 54 -12.08 0.66 6.85
CA ILE A 54 -11.75 0.62 8.28
C ILE A 54 -13.04 0.66 9.07
N THR A 55 -13.21 -0.26 10.01
CA THR A 55 -14.36 -0.33 10.92
C THR A 55 -13.87 -0.20 12.37
N LEU A 56 -14.42 0.77 13.09
CA LEU A 56 -14.25 0.92 14.54
C LEU A 56 -15.50 0.43 15.25
N HIS A 57 -15.32 -0.37 16.29
CA HIS A 57 -16.43 -0.90 17.12
C HIS A 57 -16.43 -0.24 18.50
N GLY A 58 -17.63 -0.05 19.06
CA GLY A 58 -17.83 0.52 20.39
C GLY A 58 -17.69 2.05 20.42
N ILE A 59 -17.94 2.71 19.31
CA ILE A 59 -17.89 4.17 19.16
C ILE A 59 -19.04 4.83 19.93
N PRO A 60 -18.81 5.94 20.66
CA PRO A 60 -19.88 6.71 21.28
C PRO A 60 -20.92 7.18 20.27
N LEU A 61 -22.19 7.20 20.69
CA LEU A 61 -23.32 7.61 19.83
C LEU A 61 -23.11 9.02 19.22
N GLN A 62 -22.44 9.89 19.93
CA GLN A 62 -22.12 11.24 19.44
C GLN A 62 -21.26 11.18 18.15
N ASP A 63 -20.25 10.31 18.10
CA ASP A 63 -19.39 10.19 16.92
C ASP A 63 -20.15 9.50 15.77
N LEU A 64 -21.06 8.56 16.07
CA LEU A 64 -21.92 7.94 15.06
C LEU A 64 -22.86 8.96 14.38
N THR A 65 -23.44 9.88 15.15
CA THR A 65 -24.35 10.91 14.59
C THR A 65 -23.59 11.95 13.75
N GLN A 66 -22.29 12.07 13.94
CA GLN A 66 -21.39 12.95 13.19
C GLN A 66 -20.66 12.28 12.04
N ALA A 67 -20.93 10.99 11.80
CA ALA A 67 -20.15 10.21 10.82
C ALA A 67 -20.02 10.89 9.46
N GLN A 68 -21.11 11.44 8.93
CA GLN A 68 -21.11 12.10 7.63
C GLN A 68 -20.19 13.33 7.53
N GLN A 69 -19.85 13.95 8.67
CA GLN A 69 -18.96 15.13 8.71
C GLN A 69 -17.49 14.76 8.50
N PHE A 70 -17.15 13.46 8.58
CA PHE A 70 -15.79 12.97 8.38
C PHE A 70 -15.41 12.80 6.91
N ALA A 71 -16.38 12.83 5.98
CA ALA A 71 -16.11 12.78 4.56
C ALA A 71 -15.22 13.96 4.12
N GLY A 72 -14.27 13.69 3.25
CA GLY A 72 -13.29 14.69 2.78
C GLY A 72 -12.11 14.94 3.73
N MET A 73 -12.13 14.42 4.96
CA MET A 73 -11.00 14.54 5.89
C MET A 73 -9.87 13.57 5.52
N THR A 74 -8.66 13.90 5.91
CA THR A 74 -7.51 13.00 5.81
C THR A 74 -7.55 12.01 6.95
N LEU A 75 -7.45 10.72 6.62
CA LEU A 75 -7.34 9.63 7.58
C LEU A 75 -5.96 9.00 7.47
N GLU A 76 -5.28 8.85 8.62
CA GLU A 76 -4.00 8.15 8.73
C GLU A 76 -4.12 7.00 9.73
N LEU A 77 -3.82 5.77 9.25
CA LEU A 77 -3.75 4.57 10.07
C LEU A 77 -2.30 4.12 10.19
N LYS A 78 -1.81 4.14 11.43
CA LYS A 78 -0.53 3.54 11.82
C LYS A 78 -0.80 2.21 12.49
N ALA A 79 -0.08 1.17 12.09
CA ALA A 79 -0.23 -0.16 12.69
C ALA A 79 1.10 -0.92 12.72
N GLY A 80 1.10 -2.04 13.45
CA GLY A 80 2.25 -2.91 13.60
C GLY A 80 2.24 -3.68 14.90
N MET A 81 3.42 -4.11 15.34
CA MET A 81 3.62 -4.75 16.63
C MET A 81 4.32 -3.80 17.58
N LYS A 82 3.85 -3.70 18.81
CA LYS A 82 4.47 -2.83 19.82
C LYS A 82 5.82 -3.36 20.25
N ALA A 83 6.78 -2.47 20.43
CA ALA A 83 8.10 -2.76 21.00
C ALA A 83 8.02 -3.44 22.38
N GLY A 84 9.02 -4.27 22.68
CA GLY A 84 9.16 -4.95 23.98
C GLY A 84 8.79 -6.43 23.98
N LEU A 85 8.29 -6.97 22.88
CA LEU A 85 8.12 -8.41 22.70
C LEU A 85 9.37 -9.04 22.06
N PRO A 86 9.74 -10.27 22.44
CA PRO A 86 10.75 -11.01 21.69
C PRO A 86 10.35 -11.10 20.22
N LEU A 87 11.31 -10.95 19.32
CA LEU A 87 11.13 -11.04 17.86
C LEU A 87 10.33 -9.87 17.23
N VAL A 88 9.97 -8.83 17.98
CA VAL A 88 9.34 -7.64 17.39
C VAL A 88 10.41 -6.65 16.97
N ASN A 89 10.36 -6.25 15.71
CA ASN A 89 11.14 -5.14 15.18
C ASN A 89 10.29 -3.85 15.21
N PRO A 90 10.57 -2.88 16.08
CA PRO A 90 9.80 -1.63 16.16
C PRO A 90 9.81 -0.81 14.88
N ALA A 91 10.85 -0.96 14.04
CA ALA A 91 10.95 -0.27 12.74
C ALA A 91 9.88 -0.73 11.73
N GLN A 92 9.24 -1.87 11.98
CA GLN A 92 8.15 -2.38 11.14
C GLN A 92 6.79 -1.74 11.45
N ALA A 93 6.66 -1.01 12.57
CA ALA A 93 5.43 -0.28 12.90
C ALA A 93 5.47 1.14 12.30
N GLY A 94 4.40 1.54 11.64
CA GLY A 94 4.33 2.84 10.99
C GLY A 94 3.00 3.05 10.26
N THR A 95 2.97 4.04 9.38
CA THR A 95 1.79 4.36 8.56
C THR A 95 1.58 3.28 7.50
N ILE A 96 0.47 2.57 7.58
CA ILE A 96 0.06 1.54 6.62
C ILE A 96 -0.97 2.05 5.62
N LEU A 97 -1.74 3.07 5.99
CA LEU A 97 -2.72 3.71 5.13
C LEU A 97 -2.77 5.20 5.46
N LYS A 98 -2.73 6.02 4.44
CA LYS A 98 -3.05 7.44 4.51
C LYS A 98 -3.78 7.84 3.24
N GLY A 99 -4.94 8.47 3.41
CA GLY A 99 -5.78 8.85 2.29
C GLY A 99 -6.92 9.75 2.74
N GLN A 100 -7.82 10.04 1.81
CA GLN A 100 -9.01 10.83 2.08
C GLN A 100 -10.19 9.92 2.39
N VAL A 101 -10.98 10.28 3.39
CA VAL A 101 -12.26 9.63 3.66
C VAL A 101 -13.23 9.97 2.54
N PHE A 102 -13.52 8.99 1.69
CA PHE A 102 -14.51 9.11 0.62
C PHE A 102 -15.92 9.09 1.19
N GLN A 103 -16.20 8.10 2.05
CA GLN A 103 -17.48 7.94 2.74
C GLN A 103 -17.25 7.45 4.17
N SER A 104 -18.15 7.83 5.06
CA SER A 104 -18.19 7.32 6.42
C SER A 104 -19.62 7.07 6.88
N PHE A 105 -19.82 5.94 7.56
CA PHE A 105 -21.13 5.46 8.00
C PHE A 105 -21.10 5.15 9.48
N GLY A 106 -22.07 5.67 10.22
CA GLY A 106 -22.35 5.23 11.56
C GLY A 106 -23.48 4.19 11.57
N ASN A 107 -23.21 2.97 12.05
CA ASN A 107 -24.17 1.92 12.16
C ASN A 107 -24.48 1.59 13.62
N TRP A 108 -25.76 1.42 13.94
CA TRP A 108 -26.21 1.03 15.25
C TRP A 108 -27.20 -0.12 15.14
N GLN A 109 -26.77 -1.32 15.54
CA GLN A 109 -27.59 -2.52 15.52
C GLN A 109 -27.58 -3.20 16.90
N GLY A 110 -28.70 -3.10 17.61
CA GLY A 110 -28.79 -3.64 18.97
C GLY A 110 -27.81 -2.97 19.91
N ILE A 111 -26.85 -3.72 20.43
CA ILE A 111 -25.77 -3.22 21.31
C ILE A 111 -24.50 -2.85 20.53
N GLU A 112 -24.43 -3.18 19.25
CA GLU A 112 -23.26 -2.93 18.43
C GLU A 112 -23.35 -1.54 17.79
N GLN A 113 -22.28 -0.79 17.95
CA GLN A 113 -22.08 0.53 17.37
C GLN A 113 -20.79 0.50 16.58
N THR A 114 -20.87 0.72 15.27
CA THR A 114 -19.72 0.73 14.38
C THR A 114 -19.63 2.05 13.60
N LEU A 115 -18.41 2.50 13.38
CA LEU A 115 -18.08 3.59 12.50
C LEU A 115 -17.21 3.06 11.39
N ASP A 116 -17.75 3.10 10.16
CA ASP A 116 -17.11 2.56 8.99
C ASP A 116 -16.59 3.69 8.11
N PHE A 117 -15.34 3.57 7.66
CA PHE A 117 -14.69 4.47 6.73
C PHE A 117 -14.35 3.75 5.44
N VAL A 118 -14.65 4.39 4.31
CA VAL A 118 -14.11 4.05 3.00
C VAL A 118 -13.08 5.11 2.67
N VAL A 119 -11.83 4.70 2.49
CA VAL A 119 -10.68 5.58 2.28
C VAL A 119 -10.13 5.38 0.88
N ILE A 120 -9.90 6.48 0.17
CA ILE A 120 -9.29 6.49 -1.15
C ILE A 120 -7.90 7.16 -1.08
N PRO A 121 -6.94 6.71 -1.89
CA PRO A 121 -5.58 7.25 -1.83
C PRO A 121 -5.46 8.68 -2.36
N SER A 122 -6.35 9.09 -3.27
CA SER A 122 -6.30 10.39 -3.95
C SER A 122 -7.58 11.20 -3.73
N ALA A 123 -7.44 12.52 -3.61
CA ALA A 123 -8.55 13.46 -3.54
C ALA A 123 -9.29 13.62 -4.90
N TYR A 124 -8.64 13.23 -6.00
CA TYR A 124 -9.19 13.37 -7.35
C TYR A 124 -9.80 12.08 -7.84
N THR A 125 -11.07 12.14 -8.18
CA THR A 125 -11.88 11.03 -8.69
C THR A 125 -12.50 11.42 -10.03
N THR A 126 -13.18 10.49 -10.69
CA THR A 126 -13.91 10.76 -11.91
C THR A 126 -14.96 11.87 -11.72
N ASP A 127 -15.60 11.93 -10.54
CA ASP A 127 -16.61 12.95 -10.23
C ASP A 127 -16.00 14.29 -9.77
N ASN A 128 -14.74 14.29 -9.35
CA ASN A 128 -13.98 15.47 -8.95
C ASN A 128 -12.58 15.42 -9.57
N PRO A 129 -12.46 15.71 -10.88
CA PRO A 129 -11.20 15.57 -11.61
C PRO A 129 -10.17 16.64 -11.20
N GLY A 130 -8.89 16.22 -11.18
CA GLY A 130 -7.75 17.11 -10.93
C GLY A 130 -7.35 17.94 -12.15
N ASN A 131 -7.72 17.51 -13.36
CA ASN A 131 -7.36 18.14 -14.63
C ASN A 131 -5.84 18.38 -14.74
N PHE A 132 -5.05 17.33 -14.58
CA PHE A 132 -3.59 17.40 -14.74
C PHE A 132 -3.22 17.57 -16.20
N VAL A 133 -2.22 18.36 -16.47
CA VAL A 133 -1.66 18.49 -17.82
C VAL A 133 -0.23 17.95 -17.81
N LEU A 134 -0.06 16.72 -18.32
CA LEU A 134 1.26 16.21 -18.60
C LEU A 134 1.82 16.97 -19.82
N THR A 135 2.94 17.65 -19.63
CA THR A 135 3.68 18.32 -20.70
C THR A 135 5.07 17.72 -20.76
N TRP A 136 5.23 16.71 -21.61
CA TRP A 136 6.51 16.05 -21.83
C TRP A 136 7.10 16.51 -23.16
N ARG A 137 8.01 17.49 -23.10
CA ARG A 137 8.61 18.12 -24.29
C ARG A 137 9.75 17.28 -24.85
N ALA A 138 9.96 17.42 -26.15
CA ALA A 138 11.12 16.83 -26.84
C ALA A 138 12.43 17.16 -26.10
N GLY A 139 13.21 16.14 -25.81
CA GLY A 139 14.48 16.26 -25.07
C GLY A 139 14.37 16.44 -23.56
N MET A 140 13.16 16.51 -22.99
CA MET A 140 12.91 16.55 -21.56
C MET A 140 12.91 15.14 -20.97
N SER A 141 13.45 14.96 -19.78
CA SER A 141 13.32 13.68 -19.07
C SER A 141 11.87 13.49 -18.60
N LEU A 142 11.38 12.23 -18.58
CA LEU A 142 10.07 11.93 -18.04
C LEU A 142 9.95 12.28 -16.55
N SER A 143 11.04 12.10 -15.80
CA SER A 143 11.09 12.47 -14.38
C SER A 143 10.79 13.95 -14.14
N ASP A 144 11.36 14.85 -14.97
CA ASP A 144 11.10 16.28 -14.87
C ASP A 144 9.66 16.63 -15.28
N ALA A 145 9.14 16.02 -16.33
CA ALA A 145 7.78 16.23 -16.79
C ALA A 145 6.74 15.79 -15.73
N LEU A 146 6.95 14.61 -15.12
CA LEU A 146 6.09 14.12 -14.06
C LEU A 146 6.19 14.95 -12.79
N LEU A 147 7.39 15.35 -12.39
CA LEU A 147 7.57 16.21 -11.21
C LEU A 147 6.81 17.53 -11.37
N GLN A 148 6.92 18.20 -12.52
CA GLN A 148 6.21 19.45 -12.80
C GLN A 148 4.69 19.24 -12.79
N THR A 149 4.19 18.13 -13.32
CA THR A 149 2.77 17.83 -13.37
C THR A 149 2.20 17.52 -11.99
N LEU A 150 2.91 16.68 -11.23
CA LEU A 150 2.45 16.21 -9.93
C LEU A 150 2.57 17.29 -8.83
N ASP A 151 3.62 18.10 -8.86
CA ASP A 151 3.82 19.20 -7.89
C ASP A 151 2.70 20.24 -7.98
N VAL A 152 2.20 20.53 -9.18
CA VAL A 152 1.05 21.41 -9.39
C VAL A 152 -0.25 20.79 -8.87
N ALA A 153 -0.45 19.49 -9.12
CA ALA A 153 -1.69 18.80 -8.74
C ALA A 153 -1.73 18.44 -7.24
N TYR A 154 -0.58 18.16 -6.64
CA TYR A 154 -0.42 17.69 -5.27
C TYR A 154 0.64 18.47 -4.49
N PRO A 155 0.48 19.79 -4.30
CA PRO A 155 1.52 20.67 -3.74
C PRO A 155 1.96 20.28 -2.31
N ASP A 156 1.06 19.63 -1.54
CA ASP A 156 1.31 19.24 -0.15
C ASP A 156 1.66 17.74 0.00
N THR A 157 1.81 17.01 -1.11
CA THR A 157 2.07 15.57 -1.10
C THR A 157 3.51 15.29 -1.48
N PRO A 158 4.31 14.60 -0.66
CA PRO A 158 5.65 14.19 -1.05
C PRO A 158 5.63 13.33 -2.32
N ILE A 159 6.58 13.57 -3.22
CA ILE A 159 6.72 12.87 -4.50
C ILE A 159 8.09 12.23 -4.53
N SER A 160 8.14 10.93 -4.85
CA SER A 160 9.37 10.16 -5.04
C SER A 160 9.38 9.57 -6.44
N ILE A 161 10.30 10.03 -7.29
CA ILE A 161 10.43 9.57 -8.68
C ILE A 161 11.75 8.81 -8.80
N ASN A 162 11.65 7.53 -9.13
CA ASN A 162 12.76 6.59 -9.21
C ASN A 162 12.67 5.83 -10.55
N ILE A 163 12.95 6.50 -11.64
CA ILE A 163 12.86 5.97 -13.02
C ILE A 163 14.16 6.23 -13.76
N GLY A 164 14.39 5.50 -14.85
CA GLY A 164 15.55 5.65 -15.70
C GLY A 164 15.69 7.06 -16.26
N SER A 165 16.92 7.56 -16.31
CA SER A 165 17.23 8.89 -16.88
C SER A 165 17.19 8.93 -18.40
N ASP A 166 17.12 7.78 -19.04
CA ASP A 166 17.07 7.58 -20.50
C ASP A 166 15.64 7.65 -21.08
N LEU A 167 14.63 7.79 -20.21
CA LEU A 167 13.25 8.02 -20.61
C LEU A 167 13.08 9.46 -21.16
N VAL A 168 13.57 9.69 -22.37
CA VAL A 168 13.54 10.98 -23.07
C VAL A 168 12.97 10.79 -24.46
N GLN A 169 11.93 11.56 -24.81
CA GLN A 169 11.34 11.51 -26.14
C GLN A 169 11.92 12.55 -27.10
N SER A 170 11.82 12.27 -28.40
CA SER A 170 12.24 13.18 -29.45
C SER A 170 11.14 14.12 -29.96
N TYR A 171 9.94 14.01 -29.45
CA TYR A 171 8.75 14.80 -29.79
C TYR A 171 7.96 15.21 -28.55
N ASP A 172 7.09 16.20 -28.71
CA ASP A 172 6.26 16.71 -27.62
C ASP A 172 5.04 15.80 -27.39
N GLU A 173 4.82 15.41 -26.13
CA GLU A 173 3.61 14.73 -25.66
C GLU A 173 2.87 15.65 -24.68
N ILE A 174 1.63 16.00 -25.02
CA ILE A 174 0.78 16.86 -24.17
C ILE A 174 -0.56 16.18 -23.98
N HIS A 175 -0.88 15.84 -22.74
CA HIS A 175 -2.11 15.14 -22.40
C HIS A 175 -2.78 15.75 -21.16
N VAL A 176 -4.12 15.75 -21.16
CA VAL A 176 -4.92 16.14 -20.00
C VAL A 176 -5.50 14.88 -19.39
N CYS A 177 -5.28 14.70 -18.09
CA CYS A 177 -5.78 13.58 -17.29
C CYS A 177 -6.65 14.11 -16.16
N GLY A 178 -7.77 13.48 -15.88
CA GLY A 178 -8.68 13.86 -14.81
C GLY A 178 -8.27 13.26 -13.46
N THR A 179 -7.64 12.10 -13.47
CA THR A 179 -7.26 11.36 -12.26
C THR A 179 -5.82 10.90 -12.33
N LEU A 180 -5.24 10.57 -11.17
CA LEU A 180 -3.89 9.99 -11.12
C LEU A 180 -3.85 8.59 -11.76
N ASP A 181 -4.97 7.87 -11.74
CA ASP A 181 -5.12 6.58 -12.43
C ASP A 181 -4.98 6.73 -13.95
N GLU A 182 -5.67 7.71 -14.53
CA GLU A 182 -5.55 8.02 -15.96
C GLU A 182 -4.12 8.43 -16.34
N LEU A 183 -3.47 9.26 -15.50
CA LEU A 183 -2.07 9.65 -15.73
C LEU A 183 -1.14 8.44 -15.65
N SER A 184 -1.34 7.55 -14.69
CA SER A 184 -0.53 6.33 -14.52
C SER A 184 -0.67 5.39 -15.71
N GLN A 185 -1.90 5.17 -16.18
CA GLN A 185 -2.15 4.33 -17.35
C GLN A 185 -1.50 4.92 -18.61
N LEU A 186 -1.73 6.21 -18.85
CA LEU A 186 -1.15 6.92 -19.99
C LEU A 186 0.38 6.82 -20.01
N VAL A 187 1.02 7.17 -18.90
CA VAL A 187 2.48 7.14 -18.79
C VAL A 187 3.01 5.72 -18.95
N GLY A 188 2.36 4.75 -18.30
CA GLY A 188 2.72 3.34 -18.43
C GLY A 188 2.62 2.83 -19.87
N ASP A 189 1.56 3.16 -20.58
CA ASP A 189 1.34 2.71 -21.97
C ASP A 189 2.34 3.37 -22.93
N ILE A 190 2.66 4.66 -22.74
CA ILE A 190 3.66 5.35 -23.56
C ILE A 190 5.04 4.74 -23.31
N THR A 191 5.44 4.56 -22.05
CA THR A 191 6.79 4.07 -21.72
C THR A 191 6.98 2.62 -22.12
N GLU A 192 5.97 1.78 -21.94
CA GLU A 192 5.99 0.38 -22.40
C GLU A 192 6.08 0.31 -23.95
N GLY A 193 5.33 1.17 -24.65
CA GLY A 193 5.33 1.16 -26.11
C GLY A 193 6.58 1.74 -26.77
N VAL A 194 7.26 2.69 -26.14
CA VAL A 194 8.41 3.40 -26.71
C VAL A 194 9.75 2.88 -26.18
N PHE A 195 9.81 2.52 -24.89
CA PHE A 195 11.06 2.16 -24.19
C PHE A 195 11.10 0.70 -23.75
N ASP A 196 10.05 -0.09 -24.00
CA ASP A 196 9.92 -1.48 -23.56
C ASP A 196 10.05 -1.62 -22.02
N ASP A 197 9.71 -0.55 -21.30
CA ASP A 197 9.71 -0.51 -19.83
C ASP A 197 8.50 0.30 -19.34
N ARG A 198 7.71 -0.31 -18.46
CA ARG A 198 6.48 0.30 -17.95
C ARG A 198 6.75 1.09 -16.68
N VAL A 199 6.62 2.41 -16.74
CA VAL A 199 6.61 3.26 -15.55
C VAL A 199 5.30 3.08 -14.79
N GLN A 200 5.42 2.91 -13.50
CA GLN A 200 4.29 2.72 -12.59
C GLN A 200 4.20 3.89 -11.61
N ILE A 201 2.97 4.30 -11.30
CA ILE A 201 2.65 5.36 -10.34
C ILE A 201 1.71 4.78 -9.29
N GLY A 202 1.92 5.14 -8.03
CA GLY A 202 1.01 4.76 -6.95
C GLY A 202 1.10 5.73 -5.77
N ILE A 203 0.16 5.64 -4.84
CA ILE A 203 0.23 6.36 -3.57
C ILE A 203 0.37 5.36 -2.43
N GLN A 204 1.39 5.56 -1.60
CA GLN A 204 1.61 4.77 -0.40
C GLN A 204 1.99 5.67 0.77
N GLY A 205 1.34 5.48 1.92
CA GLY A 205 1.64 6.24 3.13
C GLY A 205 1.44 7.76 3.01
N GLY A 206 0.66 8.21 2.00
CA GLY A 206 0.46 9.62 1.69
C GLY A 206 1.59 10.24 0.85
N GLN A 207 2.41 9.41 0.20
CA GLN A 207 3.44 9.81 -0.75
C GLN A 207 3.11 9.26 -2.14
N ILE A 208 3.30 10.05 -3.19
CA ILE A 208 3.26 9.57 -4.57
C ILE A 208 4.62 8.94 -4.88
N VAL A 209 4.58 7.70 -5.35
CA VAL A 209 5.78 6.94 -5.74
C VAL A 209 5.68 6.61 -7.23
N VAL A 210 6.75 6.91 -7.96
CA VAL A 210 6.89 6.61 -9.39
C VAL A 210 8.13 5.74 -9.55
N TRP A 211 8.01 4.61 -10.24
CA TRP A 211 9.13 3.69 -10.45
C TRP A 211 9.01 2.92 -11.76
N ASP A 212 10.12 2.40 -12.22
CA ASP A 212 10.23 1.50 -13.38
C ASP A 212 11.09 0.27 -13.03
N SER A 213 11.45 -0.53 -14.03
CA SER A 213 12.26 -1.75 -13.83
C SER A 213 13.69 -1.46 -13.36
N THR A 214 14.19 -0.25 -13.55
CA THR A 214 15.56 0.17 -13.13
C THR A 214 15.62 0.49 -11.64
N TYR A 215 14.47 0.70 -10.98
CA TYR A 215 14.42 1.00 -9.56
C TYR A 215 14.88 -0.20 -8.73
N SER A 216 16.01 -0.09 -8.11
CA SER A 216 16.63 -1.14 -7.31
C SER A 216 17.07 -0.63 -5.94
N PRO A 217 16.13 -0.39 -5.01
CA PRO A 217 16.47 -0.02 -3.64
C PRO A 217 17.14 -1.20 -2.92
N GLY A 218 17.87 -0.90 -1.85
CA GLY A 218 18.44 -1.95 -1.01
C GLY A 218 17.37 -2.93 -0.51
N PRO A 219 17.61 -4.26 -0.61
CA PRO A 219 16.61 -5.24 -0.28
C PRO A 219 16.30 -5.25 1.22
N ILE A 220 14.99 -5.26 1.55
CA ILE A 220 14.50 -5.43 2.92
C ILE A 220 14.48 -6.92 3.25
N GLN A 221 15.19 -7.32 4.30
CA GLN A 221 15.24 -8.71 4.74
C GLN A 221 13.91 -9.12 5.39
N ILE A 222 13.27 -10.16 4.85
CA ILE A 222 12.19 -10.89 5.53
C ILE A 222 12.84 -11.98 6.37
N ASN A 223 12.60 -11.97 7.68
CA ASN A 223 13.06 -13.03 8.57
C ASN A 223 12.06 -14.17 8.62
N PHE A 224 12.54 -15.37 8.93
CA PHE A 224 11.65 -16.52 9.10
C PHE A 224 10.56 -16.27 10.16
N THR A 225 10.90 -15.52 11.20
CA THR A 225 10.00 -15.15 12.29
C THR A 225 8.93 -14.12 11.89
N ASP A 226 9.12 -13.42 10.78
CA ASP A 226 8.12 -12.48 10.25
C ASP A 226 7.02 -13.21 9.48
N LEU A 227 7.27 -14.44 9.01
CA LEU A 227 6.37 -15.16 8.13
C LEU A 227 5.16 -15.74 8.89
N ILE A 228 3.99 -15.63 8.30
CA ILE A 228 2.76 -16.31 8.71
C ILE A 228 2.42 -17.36 7.66
N GLY A 229 2.89 -18.57 7.88
CA GLY A 229 2.79 -19.67 6.92
C GLY A 229 3.87 -19.64 5.84
N GLN A 230 3.73 -20.49 4.85
CA GLN A 230 4.67 -20.61 3.74
C GLN A 230 4.31 -19.64 2.62
N PRO A 231 5.31 -19.10 1.91
CA PRO A 231 5.09 -18.40 0.65
C PRO A 231 4.39 -19.29 -0.36
N THR A 232 3.55 -18.72 -1.19
CA THR A 232 2.71 -19.44 -2.14
C THR A 232 2.83 -18.83 -3.54
N TRP A 233 3.08 -19.64 -4.54
CA TRP A 233 3.02 -19.19 -5.93
C TRP A 233 1.56 -19.05 -6.36
N ILE A 234 1.14 -17.83 -6.72
CA ILE A 234 -0.20 -17.52 -7.20
C ILE A 234 -0.27 -17.30 -8.71
N GLY A 235 0.88 -17.22 -9.36
CA GLY A 235 1.04 -17.10 -10.80
C GLY A 235 2.38 -17.67 -11.26
N ILE A 236 2.67 -17.59 -12.56
CA ILE A 236 3.90 -18.13 -13.15
C ILE A 236 5.15 -17.48 -12.53
N ASN A 237 5.12 -16.17 -12.33
CA ASN A 237 6.21 -15.36 -11.79
C ASN A 237 5.80 -14.59 -10.53
N THR A 238 4.58 -14.78 -10.03
CA THR A 238 4.04 -14.03 -8.91
C THR A 238 3.95 -14.91 -7.68
N MET A 239 4.58 -14.49 -6.62
CA MET A 239 4.56 -15.11 -5.31
C MET A 239 3.79 -14.26 -4.32
N GLN A 240 3.00 -14.91 -3.48
CA GLN A 240 2.35 -14.28 -2.34
C GLN A 240 3.05 -14.70 -1.05
N ILE A 241 3.35 -13.71 -0.23
CA ILE A 241 3.97 -13.87 1.08
C ILE A 241 3.04 -13.23 2.10
N LYS A 242 2.85 -13.89 3.23
CA LYS A 242 2.13 -13.32 4.36
C LYS A 242 3.08 -13.12 5.53
N THR A 243 3.16 -11.90 6.04
CA THR A 243 4.00 -11.54 7.19
C THR A 243 3.17 -10.94 8.31
N VAL A 244 3.73 -10.84 9.50
CA VAL A 244 3.17 -9.96 10.54
C VAL A 244 3.02 -8.55 10.01
N ALA A 245 2.03 -7.81 10.51
CA ALA A 245 1.75 -6.45 10.05
C ALA A 245 3.00 -5.58 10.14
N ARG A 246 3.39 -4.99 9.00
CA ARG A 246 4.59 -4.17 8.86
C ARG A 246 4.37 -3.03 7.86
N ALA A 247 4.92 -1.87 8.17
CA ALA A 247 4.76 -0.63 7.41
C ALA A 247 6.03 -0.22 6.64
N ASP A 248 7.13 -0.96 6.81
CA ASP A 248 8.43 -0.64 6.20
C ASP A 248 8.57 -1.10 4.73
N LEU A 249 7.57 -1.81 4.22
CA LEU A 249 7.55 -2.27 2.83
C LEU A 249 6.91 -1.23 1.91
N GLN A 250 7.48 -1.10 0.72
CA GLN A 250 7.00 -0.17 -0.31
C GLN A 250 6.78 -0.89 -1.64
N MET A 251 5.83 -0.38 -2.44
CA MET A 251 5.65 -0.78 -3.84
C MET A 251 6.93 -0.48 -4.63
N GLY A 252 7.27 -1.34 -5.58
CA GLY A 252 8.53 -1.27 -6.33
C GLY A 252 9.76 -1.61 -5.49
N GLY A 253 9.62 -1.73 -4.16
CA GLY A 253 10.71 -2.12 -3.27
C GLY A 253 11.15 -3.56 -3.46
N ILE A 254 12.35 -3.88 -2.97
CA ILE A 254 12.91 -5.23 -3.07
C ILE A 254 12.88 -5.88 -1.70
N ILE A 255 12.39 -7.11 -1.66
CA ILE A 255 12.46 -7.96 -0.47
C ILE A 255 13.40 -9.13 -0.72
N ARG A 256 14.11 -9.54 0.33
CA ARG A 256 14.95 -10.74 0.33
C ARG A 256 14.38 -11.79 1.26
N MET A 257 14.19 -12.99 0.75
CA MET A 257 13.65 -14.10 1.52
C MET A 257 14.71 -14.76 2.43
N PRO A 258 14.30 -15.37 3.56
CA PRO A 258 15.24 -16.06 4.46
C PRO A 258 15.79 -17.33 3.82
N LYS A 259 17.09 -17.57 3.97
CA LYS A 259 17.80 -18.73 3.37
C LYS A 259 17.32 -20.10 3.86
N GLY A 260 16.67 -20.17 5.03
CA GLY A 260 16.22 -21.44 5.62
C GLY A 260 15.01 -22.09 4.94
N LEU A 261 14.36 -21.40 3.99
CA LEU A 261 13.21 -21.94 3.24
C LEU A 261 13.61 -22.89 2.10
N GLN A 262 14.90 -23.13 1.88
CA GLN A 262 15.44 -23.92 0.76
C GLN A 262 14.89 -25.34 0.66
N ASN A 263 14.62 -25.95 1.79
CA ASN A 263 14.23 -27.37 1.88
C ASN A 263 12.75 -27.56 2.22
N ALA A 264 11.98 -26.47 2.37
CA ALA A 264 10.55 -26.59 2.59
C ALA A 264 9.85 -26.96 1.27
N PRO A 265 8.98 -27.97 1.25
CA PRO A 265 8.18 -28.26 0.08
C PRO A 265 7.34 -27.05 -0.25
N GLY A 266 7.61 -26.42 -1.39
CA GLY A 266 6.82 -25.29 -1.87
C GLY A 266 5.38 -25.74 -2.12
N PHE A 267 4.42 -25.11 -1.47
CA PHE A 267 3.02 -25.33 -1.78
C PHE A 267 2.63 -24.37 -2.89
N VAL A 268 2.16 -24.89 -4.00
CA VAL A 268 1.69 -24.11 -5.13
C VAL A 268 0.18 -24.20 -5.17
N THR A 269 -0.50 -23.11 -4.83
CA THR A 269 -1.92 -22.96 -5.15
C THR A 269 -2.05 -22.07 -6.37
N THR A 270 -2.68 -22.59 -7.40
CA THR A 270 -3.08 -21.80 -8.57
C THR A 270 -4.55 -22.01 -8.80
N THR A 271 -5.24 -20.94 -9.12
CA THR A 271 -6.64 -20.97 -9.56
C THR A 271 -6.78 -21.53 -10.98
N GLN A 272 -5.65 -21.66 -11.70
CA GLN A 272 -5.58 -22.23 -13.05
C GLN A 272 -4.70 -23.49 -13.01
N ALA A 273 -5.33 -24.64 -12.91
CA ALA A 273 -4.65 -25.95 -12.83
C ALA A 273 -3.69 -26.26 -14.00
N ALA A 274 -3.77 -25.52 -15.11
CA ALA A 274 -2.94 -25.71 -16.30
C ALA A 274 -1.57 -24.98 -16.24
N THR A 275 -1.33 -24.12 -15.27
CA THR A 275 -0.14 -23.26 -15.20
C THR A 275 0.65 -23.47 -13.92
N LEU A 276 0.82 -24.71 -13.52
CA LEU A 276 1.79 -25.02 -12.45
C LEU A 276 3.18 -24.57 -12.91
N PRO A 277 3.85 -23.68 -12.19
CA PRO A 277 5.24 -23.40 -12.45
C PRO A 277 5.97 -24.73 -12.34
N ALA A 278 6.63 -25.13 -13.41
CA ALA A 278 7.41 -26.35 -13.39
C ALA A 278 8.41 -26.23 -12.24
N GLY A 279 8.29 -27.02 -11.19
CA GLY A 279 9.17 -27.02 -10.02
C GLY A 279 10.65 -27.24 -10.37
N VAL A 280 10.93 -27.56 -11.64
CA VAL A 280 12.26 -27.69 -12.23
C VAL A 280 12.88 -26.32 -12.57
N LYS A 281 12.08 -25.30 -12.87
CA LYS A 281 12.58 -23.97 -13.28
C LYS A 281 13.13 -23.15 -12.11
N TYR A 282 12.67 -23.45 -10.90
CA TYR A 282 13.01 -22.69 -9.71
C TYR A 282 13.57 -23.62 -8.63
N LYS A 283 14.79 -24.10 -8.83
CA LYS A 283 15.53 -24.87 -7.80
C LYS A 283 15.77 -24.07 -6.52
N THR A 284 15.62 -22.75 -6.57
CA THR A 284 15.81 -21.80 -5.48
C THR A 284 14.50 -21.07 -5.14
N THR A 285 13.41 -21.76 -5.13
CA THR A 285 12.03 -21.26 -5.21
C THR A 285 11.67 -20.12 -4.24
N PHE A 286 12.41 -19.92 -3.17
CA PHE A 286 12.09 -18.91 -2.16
C PHE A 286 13.31 -18.16 -1.63
N GLN A 287 14.41 -18.06 -2.40
CA GLN A 287 15.67 -17.56 -1.87
C GLN A 287 16.19 -16.26 -2.45
N ASP A 288 15.63 -15.80 -3.55
CA ASP A 288 16.13 -14.64 -4.24
C ASP A 288 15.51 -13.32 -3.74
N ASN A 289 15.88 -12.25 -4.38
CA ASN A 289 15.24 -10.98 -4.26
C ASN A 289 13.96 -10.96 -5.07
N PHE A 290 12.92 -10.37 -4.51
CA PHE A 290 11.62 -10.22 -5.15
C PHE A 290 11.23 -8.75 -5.16
N SER A 291 10.70 -8.27 -6.26
CA SER A 291 10.12 -6.94 -6.37
C SER A 291 8.67 -6.94 -5.88
N VAL A 292 8.33 -6.02 -5.01
CA VAL A 292 6.99 -5.88 -4.45
C VAL A 292 6.08 -5.20 -5.47
N LEU A 293 5.02 -5.90 -5.87
CA LEU A 293 4.00 -5.37 -6.77
C LEU A 293 2.88 -4.68 -6.00
N GLU A 294 2.40 -5.35 -4.97
CA GLU A 294 1.18 -4.98 -4.26
C GLU A 294 1.29 -5.39 -2.80
N LEU A 295 0.73 -4.58 -1.93
CA LEU A 295 0.63 -4.82 -0.50
C LEU A 295 -0.83 -4.76 -0.07
N ARG A 296 -1.29 -5.76 0.70
CA ARG A 296 -2.57 -5.72 1.37
C ARG A 296 -2.36 -5.80 2.86
N GLN A 297 -2.83 -4.80 3.56
CA GLN A 297 -2.76 -4.71 5.01
C GLN A 297 -4.11 -5.13 5.60
N ILE A 298 -4.11 -6.21 6.36
CA ILE A 298 -5.33 -6.69 7.04
C ILE A 298 -5.14 -6.66 8.54
N GLY A 299 -6.16 -6.20 9.24
CA GLY A 299 -6.13 -6.13 10.69
C GLY A 299 -7.48 -6.35 11.35
N ASN A 300 -7.47 -7.17 12.40
CA ASN A 300 -8.53 -7.28 13.39
C ASN A 300 -7.85 -7.29 14.75
N PHE A 301 -7.98 -6.19 15.49
CA PHE A 301 -7.15 -5.91 16.66
C PHE A 301 -7.30 -6.96 17.77
N ARG A 302 -8.51 -7.49 17.98
CA ARG A 302 -8.80 -8.45 19.06
C ARG A 302 -8.87 -9.90 18.60
N ALA A 303 -8.76 -10.18 17.32
CA ALA A 303 -8.78 -11.55 16.84
C ALA A 303 -7.56 -12.34 17.39
N PRO A 304 -7.74 -13.58 17.85
CA PRO A 304 -6.63 -14.36 18.39
C PRO A 304 -5.66 -14.85 17.32
N ASP A 305 -6.13 -14.96 16.06
CA ASP A 305 -5.34 -15.45 14.94
C ASP A 305 -4.32 -14.40 14.48
N ALA A 306 -3.04 -14.80 14.39
CA ALA A 306 -1.96 -13.97 13.87
C ALA A 306 -2.21 -13.54 12.41
N ALA A 307 -2.88 -14.37 11.63
CA ALA A 307 -3.22 -14.08 10.25
C ALA A 307 -4.19 -12.91 10.07
N GLN A 308 -4.85 -12.49 11.14
CA GLN A 308 -5.76 -11.33 11.18
C GLN A 308 -5.03 -10.03 11.57
N TRP A 309 -3.71 -10.01 11.59
CA TRP A 309 -2.88 -8.81 11.80
C TRP A 309 -1.62 -8.95 10.97
N ALA A 310 -1.77 -8.74 9.67
CA ALA A 310 -0.80 -9.20 8.70
C ALA A 310 -0.66 -8.26 7.50
N THR A 311 0.52 -8.29 6.89
CA THR A 311 0.79 -7.76 5.56
C THR A 311 0.87 -8.91 4.58
N ILE A 312 0.05 -8.88 3.54
CA ILE A 312 0.11 -9.79 2.40
C ILE A 312 0.87 -9.05 1.29
N ILE A 313 1.89 -9.70 0.75
CA ILE A 313 2.81 -9.14 -0.23
C ILE A 313 2.66 -9.97 -1.51
N ASN A 314 2.25 -9.35 -2.59
CA ASN A 314 2.35 -9.95 -3.92
C ASN A 314 3.64 -9.43 -4.56
N CYS A 315 4.51 -10.33 -4.98
CA CYS A 315 5.83 -9.99 -5.50
C CYS A 315 6.22 -10.87 -6.68
N VAL A 316 7.13 -10.37 -7.50
CA VAL A 316 7.71 -11.10 -8.64
C VAL A 316 9.18 -11.33 -8.44
N VAL A 317 9.70 -12.40 -9.03
CA VAL A 317 11.14 -12.66 -9.05
C VAL A 317 11.83 -11.51 -9.77
N GLN A 318 12.78 -10.87 -9.09
CA GLN A 318 13.61 -9.89 -9.75
C GLN A 318 14.48 -10.62 -10.79
N ALA A 319 14.34 -10.21 -12.05
CA ALA A 319 15.26 -10.71 -13.08
C ALA A 319 16.67 -10.27 -12.67
N ASN A 320 17.54 -11.25 -12.41
CA ASN A 320 18.94 -10.97 -12.16
C ASN A 320 19.49 -10.27 -13.41
N GLY A 321 19.82 -8.98 -13.28
CA GLY A 321 20.55 -8.25 -14.28
C GLY A 321 21.98 -8.78 -14.41
#